data_2a96c910449542e32562192e7bba51b6
#
_entry.id   2a96c910449542e32562192e7bba51b6
#
_cell.length_a   1.000
_cell.length_b   1.000
_cell.length_c   1.000
_cell.angle_alpha   90.00
_cell.angle_beta   90.00
_cell.angle_gamma   90.00
#
_symmetry.space_group_name_H-M   'P 1'
#
loop_
_entity.id
_entity.type
_entity.pdbx_description
1 polymer ?
#
loop_
_entity_poly.entity_id
_entity_poly.type
_entity_poly.pdbx_seq_one_letter_code
_entity_poly.pdbx_strand_id
1 'polypeptide(L)'
;YINKSNIKCGEEFIINSSGTATFARAHYLFAAKKLSSEFKHIITGNFGSEIFRAAHIAGVVISKNLYNIFNSETPEKAFDLIETSPEFNCLNEDLQKKEWELLKEDILKLPCFNRTYNNLTLNQKFYLFVFEELFRKYFGAEIVNQFKCLKNRTPFLDIEFLKALFKTEIAGIYSEFFEHNPFKRYKGQVFYTHVIRKAYPDFGKIMTDKDYKPDDLINIFGKFNILEGYLKQKVFKKEICHDPFSVNNAWEANKEYWLKIPASKELFNLGNNNLCIDKEILFRILSLSYIADKF
;
A
#
# COMPACT_ATOMS: atom_id res chain seq x y z
N TYR A 1 -1.04 -13.42 -18.86
CA TYR A 1 -0.27 -14.08 -17.79
C TYR A 1 -1.07 -14.32 -16.49
N ILE A 2 -2.27 -13.78 -16.36
CA ILE A 2 -3.16 -13.97 -15.22
C ILE A 2 -4.29 -14.89 -15.70
N ASN A 3 -3.99 -16.16 -15.78
CA ASN A 3 -4.93 -17.21 -16.11
C ASN A 3 -5.21 -18.11 -14.91
N LYS A 4 -6.07 -19.12 -15.07
CA LYS A 4 -6.42 -20.08 -14.00
C LYS A 4 -5.20 -20.71 -13.30
N SER A 5 -4.01 -20.73 -13.93
CA SER A 5 -2.79 -21.25 -13.33
C SER A 5 -2.27 -20.43 -12.13
N ASN A 6 -2.74 -19.22 -11.93
CA ASN A 6 -2.30 -18.35 -10.84
C ASN A 6 -3.03 -18.61 -9.51
N ILE A 7 -4.06 -19.44 -9.47
CA ILE A 7 -4.76 -19.80 -8.23
C ILE A 7 -3.77 -20.36 -7.21
N LYS A 8 -2.92 -21.32 -7.61
CA LYS A 8 -1.88 -21.91 -6.74
C LYS A 8 -0.89 -20.86 -6.22
N CYS A 9 -0.52 -19.87 -7.04
CA CYS A 9 0.30 -18.76 -6.55
C CYS A 9 -0.45 -17.89 -5.54
N GLY A 10 -1.75 -17.69 -5.71
CA GLY A 10 -2.61 -16.98 -4.77
C GLY A 10 -2.66 -17.69 -3.42
N GLU A 11 -2.93 -18.98 -3.41
CA GLU A 11 -2.95 -19.82 -2.22
C GLU A 11 -1.61 -19.79 -1.47
N GLU A 12 -0.53 -20.03 -2.19
CA GLU A 12 0.83 -20.00 -1.62
C GLU A 12 1.20 -18.62 -1.08
N PHE A 13 0.81 -17.56 -1.79
CA PHE A 13 1.05 -16.19 -1.35
C PHE A 13 0.35 -15.87 -0.03
N ILE A 14 -0.92 -16.30 0.11
CA ILE A 14 -1.69 -16.14 1.35
C ILE A 14 -1.02 -16.92 2.49
N ILE A 15 -0.69 -18.19 2.29
CA ILE A 15 -0.04 -19.02 3.29
C ILE A 15 1.29 -18.42 3.73
N ASN A 16 2.16 -18.03 2.80
CA ASN A 16 3.47 -17.44 3.08
C ASN A 16 3.39 -16.12 3.84
N SER A 17 2.31 -15.36 3.65
CA SER A 17 2.07 -14.10 4.33
C SER A 17 1.22 -14.25 5.60
N SER A 18 0.88 -15.48 6.00
CA SER A 18 -0.01 -15.76 7.14
C SER A 18 -1.32 -14.95 7.10
N GLY A 19 -1.88 -14.77 5.90
CA GLY A 19 -3.11 -14.02 5.69
C GLY A 19 -2.99 -12.48 5.82
N THR A 20 -1.81 -11.94 6.10
CA THR A 20 -1.60 -10.47 6.21
C THR A 20 -1.72 -9.75 4.87
N ALA A 21 -1.60 -10.47 3.75
CA ALA A 21 -1.84 -9.96 2.41
C ALA A 21 -2.80 -10.85 1.64
N THR A 22 -3.52 -10.24 0.69
CA THR A 22 -4.55 -10.93 -0.10
C THR A 22 -3.96 -11.61 -1.33
N PHE A 23 -4.67 -12.61 -1.87
CA PHE A 23 -4.31 -13.28 -3.12
C PHE A 23 -4.20 -12.32 -4.32
N ALA A 24 -4.84 -11.15 -4.27
CA ALA A 24 -4.74 -10.14 -5.32
C ALA A 24 -3.31 -9.63 -5.54
N ARG A 25 -2.43 -9.80 -4.55
CA ARG A 25 -1.01 -9.43 -4.62
C ARG A 25 -0.08 -10.60 -5.02
N ALA A 26 -0.61 -11.75 -5.35
CA ALA A 26 0.18 -12.94 -5.71
C ALA A 26 1.06 -12.78 -6.97
N HIS A 27 0.82 -11.73 -7.78
CA HIS A 27 1.66 -11.39 -8.92
C HIS A 27 3.14 -11.16 -8.52
N TYR A 28 3.42 -10.71 -7.30
CA TYR A 28 4.79 -10.60 -6.79
C TYR A 28 5.48 -11.96 -6.66
N LEU A 29 4.80 -12.95 -6.13
CA LEU A 29 5.32 -14.32 -6.04
C LEU A 29 5.45 -14.95 -7.45
N PHE A 30 4.45 -14.74 -8.30
CA PHE A 30 4.48 -15.26 -9.67
C PHE A 30 5.67 -14.70 -10.45
N ALA A 31 5.89 -13.38 -10.39
CA ALA A 31 7.03 -12.74 -11.03
C ALA A 31 8.35 -13.26 -10.46
N ALA A 32 8.47 -13.39 -9.14
CA ALA A 32 9.66 -13.92 -8.50
C ALA A 32 9.99 -15.36 -8.95
N LYS A 33 8.98 -16.23 -9.01
CA LYS A 33 9.16 -17.60 -9.53
C LYS A 33 9.65 -17.63 -10.98
N LYS A 34 9.11 -16.77 -11.84
CA LYS A 34 9.53 -16.68 -13.24
C LYS A 34 10.96 -16.17 -13.38
N LEU A 35 11.30 -15.11 -12.63
CA LEU A 35 12.63 -14.51 -12.71
C LEU A 35 13.72 -15.38 -12.07
N SER A 36 13.38 -16.25 -11.12
CA SER A 36 14.35 -17.08 -10.41
C SER A 36 15.02 -18.14 -11.29
N SER A 37 14.45 -18.45 -12.45
CA SER A 37 15.09 -19.33 -13.43
C SER A 37 16.33 -18.70 -14.08
N GLU A 38 16.41 -17.36 -14.11
CA GLU A 38 17.47 -16.63 -14.80
C GLU A 38 18.31 -15.78 -13.84
N PHE A 39 17.71 -15.30 -12.76
CA PHE A 39 18.32 -14.35 -11.84
C PHE A 39 18.34 -14.87 -10.41
N LYS A 40 19.39 -14.51 -9.65
CA LYS A 40 19.51 -14.81 -8.21
C LYS A 40 19.07 -13.64 -7.34
N HIS A 41 19.10 -12.42 -7.87
CA HIS A 41 18.82 -11.20 -7.14
C HIS A 41 17.77 -10.37 -7.87
N ILE A 42 16.99 -9.63 -7.10
CA ILE A 42 16.08 -8.61 -7.59
C ILE A 42 16.31 -7.32 -6.80
N ILE A 43 16.39 -6.21 -7.50
CA ILE A 43 16.40 -4.87 -6.89
C ILE A 43 15.01 -4.30 -7.05
N THR A 44 14.38 -3.91 -5.94
CA THR A 44 13.03 -3.34 -5.93
C THR A 44 13.04 -1.89 -5.49
N GLY A 45 12.10 -1.11 -6.02
CA GLY A 45 11.82 0.26 -5.60
C GLY A 45 10.90 0.37 -4.38
N ASN A 46 10.67 -0.73 -3.67
CA ASN A 46 9.80 -0.74 -2.50
C ASN A 46 10.24 0.31 -1.47
N PHE A 47 9.29 0.92 -0.82
CA PHE A 47 9.46 1.99 0.18
C PHE A 47 9.91 3.35 -0.36
N GLY A 48 10.39 3.45 -1.61
CA GLY A 48 10.84 4.73 -2.15
C GLY A 48 9.75 5.78 -2.14
N SER A 49 8.53 5.43 -2.57
CA SER A 49 7.40 6.37 -2.53
C SER A 49 7.09 6.85 -1.12
N GLU A 50 7.12 5.94 -0.16
CA GLU A 50 6.71 6.15 1.22
C GLU A 50 7.67 7.08 1.96
N ILE A 51 8.98 6.93 1.74
CA ILE A 51 9.98 7.75 2.43
C ILE A 51 10.15 9.15 1.82
N PHE A 52 9.77 9.35 0.55
CA PHE A 52 9.88 10.64 -0.14
C PHE A 52 8.58 11.44 -0.20
N ARG A 53 7.44 10.84 0.06
CA ARG A 53 6.14 11.51 -0.03
C ARG A 53 5.56 11.76 1.35
N ALA A 54 4.87 12.89 1.48
CA ALA A 54 3.98 13.10 2.61
C ALA A 54 2.86 12.06 2.61
N ALA A 55 2.34 11.74 3.79
CA ALA A 55 1.12 10.93 3.92
C ALA A 55 -0.04 11.64 3.20
N HIS A 56 -0.59 10.99 2.21
CA HIS A 56 -1.81 11.41 1.51
C HIS A 56 -2.40 10.21 0.74
N ILE A 57 -3.65 10.33 0.29
CA ILE A 57 -4.40 9.23 -0.33
C ILE A 57 -3.66 8.58 -1.52
N ALA A 58 -2.91 9.34 -2.28
CA ALA A 58 -2.18 8.85 -3.45
C ALA A 58 -0.68 8.57 -3.18
N GLY A 59 -0.20 8.75 -1.97
CA GLY A 59 1.21 8.61 -1.61
C GLY A 59 1.49 7.36 -0.81
N VAL A 60 1.44 7.50 0.49
CA VAL A 60 1.53 6.37 1.41
C VAL A 60 0.17 5.70 1.46
N VAL A 61 0.15 4.38 1.40
CA VAL A 61 -1.09 3.61 1.51
C VAL A 61 -1.69 3.83 2.89
N ILE A 62 -2.75 4.60 2.94
CA ILE A 62 -3.47 4.88 4.18
C ILE A 62 -4.96 4.55 3.99
N SER A 63 -5.49 3.68 4.82
CA SER A 63 -6.91 3.43 4.88
C SER A 63 -7.64 4.60 5.56
N LYS A 64 -8.95 4.73 5.33
CA LYS A 64 -9.78 5.72 6.02
C LYS A 64 -9.70 5.57 7.54
N ASN A 65 -9.72 4.33 8.03
CA ASN A 65 -9.64 4.04 9.46
C ASN A 65 -8.29 4.46 10.04
N LEU A 66 -7.19 4.16 9.34
CA LEU A 66 -5.86 4.60 9.77
C LEU A 66 -5.74 6.14 9.74
N TYR A 67 -6.28 6.79 8.71
CA TYR A 67 -6.34 8.24 8.66
C TYR A 67 -7.10 8.82 9.85
N ASN A 68 -8.25 8.26 10.21
CA ASN A 68 -9.04 8.70 11.35
C ASN A 68 -8.25 8.59 12.66
N ILE A 69 -7.52 7.48 12.88
CA ILE A 69 -6.69 7.30 14.08
C ILE A 69 -5.65 8.43 14.23
N PHE A 70 -4.96 8.78 13.14
CA PHE A 70 -3.94 9.82 13.20
C PHE A 70 -4.48 11.24 13.16
N ASN A 71 -5.65 11.47 12.54
CA ASN A 71 -6.22 12.81 12.40
C ASN A 71 -7.19 13.19 13.53
N SER A 72 -7.54 12.25 14.39
CA SER A 72 -8.33 12.52 15.59
C SER A 72 -7.47 13.16 16.69
N GLU A 73 -8.07 13.90 17.57
CA GLU A 73 -7.37 14.52 18.70
C GLU A 73 -6.67 13.49 19.60
N THR A 74 -7.34 12.34 19.78
CA THR A 74 -6.75 11.14 20.40
C THR A 74 -7.18 9.90 19.61
N PRO A 75 -6.40 8.79 19.65
CA PRO A 75 -6.77 7.55 18.97
C PRO A 75 -8.12 7.00 19.40
N GLU A 76 -8.47 7.16 20.69
CA GLU A 76 -9.72 6.68 21.26
C GLU A 76 -10.95 7.31 20.59
N LYS A 77 -10.89 8.62 20.26
CA LYS A 77 -11.97 9.30 19.52
C LYS A 77 -12.17 8.75 18.11
N ALA A 78 -11.16 8.11 17.54
CA ALA A 78 -11.27 7.46 16.23
C ALA A 78 -11.91 6.07 16.31
N PHE A 79 -11.88 5.42 17.47
CA PHE A 79 -12.40 4.07 17.60
C PHE A 79 -13.90 3.99 17.33
N ASP A 80 -14.67 4.96 17.80
CA ASP A 80 -16.12 5.05 17.52
C ASP A 80 -16.38 5.16 16.01
N LEU A 81 -15.53 5.88 15.27
CA LEU A 81 -15.65 5.99 13.82
C LEU A 81 -15.30 4.67 13.11
N ILE A 82 -14.35 3.91 13.66
CA ILE A 82 -13.96 2.61 13.10
C ILE A 82 -15.07 1.59 13.32
N GLU A 83 -15.70 1.58 14.48
CA GLU A 83 -16.82 0.69 14.82
C GLU A 83 -18.03 0.86 13.88
N THR A 84 -18.18 2.01 13.25
CA THR A 84 -19.19 2.25 12.22
C THR A 84 -18.73 1.93 10.80
N SER A 85 -17.48 1.47 10.62
CA SER A 85 -16.93 1.21 9.28
C SER A 85 -17.49 -0.08 8.67
N PRO A 86 -17.62 -0.17 7.33
CA PRO A 86 -18.05 -1.39 6.67
C PRO A 86 -17.16 -2.59 6.98
N GLU A 87 -15.86 -2.38 7.13
CA GLU A 87 -14.89 -3.42 7.47
C GLU A 87 -15.18 -4.02 8.85
N PHE A 88 -15.46 -3.17 9.82
CA PHE A 88 -15.79 -3.60 11.18
C PHE A 88 -17.12 -4.38 11.22
N ASN A 89 -18.11 -3.88 10.52
CA ASN A 89 -19.43 -4.50 10.46
C ASN A 89 -19.47 -5.88 9.74
N CYS A 90 -18.40 -6.21 9.00
CA CYS A 90 -18.27 -7.55 8.42
C CYS A 90 -17.75 -8.60 9.40
N LEU A 91 -17.22 -8.20 10.57
CA LEU A 91 -16.68 -9.13 11.56
C LEU A 91 -17.82 -9.83 12.34
N ASN A 92 -17.53 -11.03 12.80
CA ASN A 92 -18.41 -11.72 13.73
C ASN A 92 -18.54 -10.95 15.06
N GLU A 93 -19.71 -10.95 15.68
CA GLU A 93 -19.99 -10.19 16.89
C GLU A 93 -19.07 -10.55 18.07
N ASP A 94 -18.70 -11.83 18.20
CA ASP A 94 -17.78 -12.27 19.27
C ASP A 94 -16.37 -11.70 19.05
N LEU A 95 -15.90 -11.64 17.79
CA LEU A 95 -14.66 -10.99 17.44
C LEU A 95 -14.72 -9.48 17.66
N GLN A 96 -15.84 -8.83 17.33
CA GLN A 96 -16.02 -7.40 17.59
C GLN A 96 -15.89 -7.10 19.09
N LYS A 97 -16.50 -7.91 19.94
CA LYS A 97 -16.49 -7.66 21.39
C LYS A 97 -15.15 -7.94 22.05
N LYS A 98 -14.51 -9.05 21.71
CA LYS A 98 -13.32 -9.53 22.41
C LYS A 98 -12.03 -9.00 21.78
N GLU A 99 -11.86 -9.25 20.49
CA GLU A 99 -10.59 -8.96 19.82
C GLU A 99 -10.42 -7.46 19.51
N TRP A 100 -11.54 -6.74 19.39
CA TRP A 100 -11.50 -5.30 19.20
C TRP A 100 -10.96 -4.56 20.43
N GLU A 101 -11.35 -4.95 21.64
CA GLU A 101 -10.78 -4.34 22.86
C GLU A 101 -9.28 -4.57 22.94
N LEU A 102 -8.82 -5.79 22.64
CA LEU A 102 -7.38 -6.09 22.57
C LEU A 102 -6.67 -5.26 21.50
N LEU A 103 -7.28 -5.10 20.33
CA LEU A 103 -6.71 -4.30 19.24
C LEU A 103 -6.63 -2.80 19.62
N LYS A 104 -7.64 -2.25 20.29
CA LYS A 104 -7.60 -0.88 20.81
C LYS A 104 -6.43 -0.69 21.78
N GLU A 105 -6.26 -1.61 22.72
CA GLU A 105 -5.12 -1.58 23.64
C GLU A 105 -3.78 -1.65 22.88
N ASP A 106 -3.66 -2.53 21.90
CA ASP A 106 -2.43 -2.67 21.12
C ASP A 106 -2.14 -1.42 20.27
N ILE A 107 -3.15 -0.77 19.71
CA ILE A 107 -3.01 0.50 19.01
C ILE A 107 -2.44 1.57 19.97
N LEU A 108 -2.99 1.67 21.18
CA LEU A 108 -2.53 2.65 22.17
C LEU A 108 -1.10 2.39 22.67
N LYS A 109 -0.64 1.14 22.63
CA LYS A 109 0.73 0.76 22.98
C LYS A 109 1.75 1.05 21.87
N LEU A 110 1.31 1.37 20.65
CA LEU A 110 2.22 1.67 19.55
C LEU A 110 3.15 2.84 19.90
N PRO A 111 4.44 2.76 19.56
CA PRO A 111 5.40 3.82 19.85
C PRO A 111 4.98 5.18 19.37
N CYS A 112 4.32 5.26 18.22
CA CYS A 112 3.85 6.53 17.64
C CYS A 112 2.83 7.27 18.55
N PHE A 113 2.16 6.57 19.48
CA PHE A 113 1.24 7.15 20.47
C PHE A 113 1.84 7.26 21.88
N ASN A 114 3.07 6.79 22.06
CA ASN A 114 3.75 6.88 23.35
C ASN A 114 4.08 8.34 23.69
N ARG A 115 3.88 8.73 24.97
CA ARG A 115 4.19 10.07 25.50
C ARG A 115 5.65 10.49 25.30
N THR A 116 6.57 9.52 25.22
CA THR A 116 8.00 9.79 24.94
C THR A 116 8.22 10.55 23.63
N TYR A 117 7.31 10.42 22.68
CA TYR A 117 7.39 11.06 21.36
C TYR A 117 6.44 12.26 21.19
N ASN A 118 6.04 12.93 22.29
CA ASN A 118 5.15 14.08 22.22
C ASN A 118 5.72 15.29 21.47
N ASN A 119 7.05 15.40 21.38
CA ASN A 119 7.71 16.49 20.60
C ASN A 119 7.68 16.26 19.10
N LEU A 120 7.29 15.07 18.63
CA LEU A 120 7.20 14.79 17.20
C LEU A 120 5.92 15.37 16.60
N THR A 121 6.03 15.87 15.37
CA THR A 121 4.85 16.26 14.61
C THR A 121 3.97 15.05 14.30
N LEU A 122 2.71 15.29 13.99
CA LEU A 122 1.78 14.21 13.61
C LEU A 122 2.33 13.36 12.45
N ASN A 123 2.93 14.00 11.44
CA ASN A 123 3.52 13.30 10.31
C ASN A 123 4.75 12.46 10.73
N GLN A 124 5.58 12.94 11.65
CA GLN A 124 6.68 12.16 12.19
C GLN A 124 6.20 10.94 12.98
N LYS A 125 5.15 11.08 13.79
CA LYS A 125 4.50 9.95 14.48
C LYS A 125 3.94 8.94 13.48
N PHE A 126 3.31 9.41 12.40
CA PHE A 126 2.84 8.53 11.33
C PHE A 126 3.99 7.77 10.67
N TYR A 127 5.14 8.39 10.45
CA TYR A 127 6.31 7.70 9.90
C TYR A 127 6.91 6.65 10.87
N LEU A 128 6.85 6.85 12.18
CA LEU A 128 7.17 5.77 13.12
C LEU A 128 6.27 4.56 12.88
N PHE A 129 4.95 4.78 12.79
CA PHE A 129 4.02 3.71 12.44
C PHE A 129 4.33 3.07 11.09
N VAL A 130 4.67 3.85 10.07
CA VAL A 130 5.05 3.34 8.74
C VAL A 130 6.24 2.39 8.83
N PHE A 131 7.29 2.75 9.56
CA PHE A 131 8.48 1.91 9.70
C PHE A 131 8.21 0.65 10.53
N GLU A 132 7.50 0.77 11.64
CA GLU A 132 7.32 -0.32 12.58
C GLU A 132 6.22 -1.31 12.15
N GLU A 133 5.13 -0.80 11.58
CA GLU A 133 3.96 -1.61 11.27
C GLU A 133 3.72 -1.78 9.77
N LEU A 134 3.64 -0.68 9.02
CA LEU A 134 3.26 -0.73 7.61
C LEU A 134 4.31 -1.45 6.77
N PHE A 135 5.59 -1.13 6.95
CA PHE A 135 6.67 -1.79 6.20
C PHE A 135 6.75 -3.26 6.52
N ARG A 136 6.58 -3.62 7.78
CA ARG A 136 6.61 -5.01 8.23
C ARG A 136 5.40 -5.81 7.76
N LYS A 137 4.20 -5.32 7.99
CA LYS A 137 2.96 -6.08 7.76
C LYS A 137 2.48 -5.98 6.32
N TYR A 138 2.49 -4.78 5.72
CA TYR A 138 1.95 -4.60 4.37
C TYR A 138 2.95 -4.98 3.28
N PHE A 139 4.17 -4.42 3.31
CA PHE A 139 5.20 -4.74 2.33
C PHE A 139 5.99 -6.00 2.66
N GLY A 140 6.10 -6.34 3.94
CA GLY A 140 6.79 -7.54 4.39
C GLY A 140 6.26 -8.82 3.75
N ALA A 141 4.95 -8.91 3.56
CA ALA A 141 4.30 -10.03 2.89
C ALA A 141 4.83 -10.26 1.46
N GLU A 142 5.03 -9.20 0.69
CA GLU A 142 5.60 -9.28 -0.67
C GLU A 142 7.05 -9.72 -0.64
N ILE A 143 7.83 -9.11 0.24
CA ILE A 143 9.27 -9.36 0.36
C ILE A 143 9.51 -10.81 0.78
N VAL A 144 8.78 -11.33 1.78
CA VAL A 144 8.88 -12.73 2.23
C VAL A 144 8.59 -13.69 1.08
N ASN A 145 7.55 -13.41 0.29
CA ASN A 145 7.23 -14.23 -0.87
C ASN A 145 8.31 -14.18 -1.96
N GLN A 146 8.90 -13.00 -2.20
CA GLN A 146 10.01 -12.86 -3.15
C GLN A 146 11.27 -13.58 -2.65
N PHE A 147 11.59 -13.52 -1.35
CA PHE A 147 12.75 -14.18 -0.77
C PHE A 147 12.76 -15.71 -0.91
N LYS A 148 11.59 -16.31 -1.10
CA LYS A 148 11.52 -17.76 -1.38
C LYS A 148 12.14 -18.15 -2.72
N CYS A 149 12.22 -17.21 -3.65
CA CYS A 149 12.69 -17.45 -5.01
C CYS A 149 13.94 -16.64 -5.35
N LEU A 150 14.03 -15.40 -4.89
CA LEU A 150 15.04 -14.42 -5.25
C LEU A 150 15.55 -13.67 -4.01
N LYS A 151 16.83 -13.28 -4.02
CA LYS A 151 17.35 -12.37 -2.99
C LYS A 151 16.91 -10.95 -3.32
N ASN A 152 15.90 -10.46 -2.61
CA ASN A 152 15.44 -9.09 -2.75
C ASN A 152 16.45 -8.10 -2.13
N ARG A 153 16.69 -7.00 -2.82
CA ARG A 153 17.44 -5.84 -2.34
C ARG A 153 16.61 -4.59 -2.52
N THR A 154 16.43 -3.86 -1.44
CA THR A 154 15.64 -2.63 -1.38
C THR A 154 16.55 -1.49 -0.94
N PRO A 155 17.17 -0.75 -1.87
CA PRO A 155 18.14 0.30 -1.54
C PRO A 155 17.58 1.40 -0.65
N PHE A 156 16.28 1.65 -0.73
CA PHE A 156 15.60 2.66 0.08
C PHE A 156 15.52 2.34 1.57
N LEU A 157 15.81 1.10 1.98
CA LEU A 157 15.92 0.71 3.38
C LEU A 157 17.38 0.58 3.85
N ASP A 158 18.34 0.99 3.03
CA ASP A 158 19.72 1.09 3.48
C ASP A 158 19.85 2.16 4.58
N ILE A 159 20.48 1.79 5.70
CA ILE A 159 20.53 2.64 6.89
C ILE A 159 21.33 3.93 6.61
N GLU A 160 22.42 3.84 5.88
CA GLU A 160 23.23 5.02 5.57
C GLU A 160 22.51 5.95 4.60
N PHE A 161 21.77 5.39 3.64
CA PHE A 161 20.88 6.15 2.79
C PHE A 161 19.81 6.88 3.60
N LEU A 162 19.13 6.18 4.51
CA LEU A 162 18.08 6.78 5.35
C LEU A 162 18.66 7.87 6.26
N LYS A 163 19.81 7.64 6.89
CA LYS A 163 20.48 8.65 7.70
C LYS A 163 20.84 9.90 6.88
N ALA A 164 21.28 9.73 5.64
CA ALA A 164 21.58 10.85 4.75
C ALA A 164 20.30 11.59 4.35
N LEU A 165 19.25 10.84 3.96
CA LEU A 165 17.98 11.40 3.55
C LEU A 165 17.31 12.21 4.66
N PHE A 166 17.28 11.69 5.89
CA PHE A 166 16.65 12.36 7.03
C PHE A 166 17.41 13.58 7.56
N LYS A 167 18.61 13.86 7.05
CA LYS A 167 19.29 15.14 7.25
C LYS A 167 18.86 16.22 6.25
N THR A 168 18.01 15.88 5.29
CA THR A 168 17.53 16.80 4.25
C THR A 168 16.05 17.08 4.41
N GLU A 169 15.58 18.20 3.91
CA GLU A 169 14.15 18.54 3.86
C GLU A 169 13.38 17.81 2.74
N ILE A 170 14.05 16.93 1.99
CA ILE A 170 13.46 16.17 0.88
C ILE A 170 12.63 15.00 1.40
N ALA A 171 12.99 14.45 2.56
CA ALA A 171 12.29 13.34 3.17
C ALA A 171 10.82 13.69 3.46
N GLY A 172 9.91 12.78 3.12
CA GLY A 172 8.48 12.96 3.35
C GLY A 172 8.10 13.20 4.83
N ILE A 173 8.91 12.69 5.75
CA ILE A 173 8.73 12.86 7.21
C ILE A 173 8.69 14.33 7.66
N TYR A 174 9.27 15.25 6.90
CA TYR A 174 9.25 16.68 7.21
C TYR A 174 8.10 17.45 6.52
N SER A 175 7.25 16.76 5.78
CA SER A 175 6.04 17.34 5.22
C SER A 175 4.95 17.43 6.29
N GLU A 176 3.90 18.22 6.03
CA GLU A 176 2.71 18.18 6.84
C GLU A 176 1.97 16.85 6.66
N PHE A 177 1.35 16.36 7.71
CA PHE A 177 0.48 15.19 7.62
C PHE A 177 -0.69 15.53 6.70
N PHE A 178 -0.92 14.67 5.71
CA PHE A 178 -1.97 14.87 4.70
C PHE A 178 -1.86 16.19 3.91
N GLU A 179 -0.65 16.52 3.47
CA GLU A 179 -0.39 17.74 2.66
C GLU A 179 -1.29 17.79 1.41
N HIS A 180 -2.16 18.77 1.37
CA HIS A 180 -3.10 18.96 0.26
C HIS A 180 -2.49 19.73 -0.92
N ASN A 181 -1.44 20.52 -0.68
CA ASN A 181 -0.80 21.28 -1.75
C ASN A 181 0.03 20.36 -2.66
N PRO A 182 -0.37 20.18 -3.93
CA PRO A 182 0.32 19.29 -4.84
C PRO A 182 1.78 19.69 -5.07
N PHE A 183 2.11 20.96 -5.04
CA PHE A 183 3.49 21.43 -5.24
C PHE A 183 4.40 21.06 -4.07
N LYS A 184 3.91 21.07 -2.85
CA LYS A 184 4.65 20.61 -1.68
C LYS A 184 4.84 19.09 -1.68
N ARG A 185 3.86 18.33 -2.17
CA ARG A 185 3.91 16.86 -2.24
C ARG A 185 4.96 16.32 -3.22
N TYR A 186 5.35 17.11 -4.22
CA TYR A 186 6.28 16.67 -5.28
C TYR A 186 7.78 16.79 -4.92
N LYS A 187 8.15 17.26 -3.73
CA LYS A 187 9.55 17.44 -3.34
C LYS A 187 10.42 16.19 -3.60
N GLY A 188 9.96 15.02 -3.19
CA GLY A 188 10.68 13.77 -3.42
C GLY A 188 10.77 13.40 -4.90
N GLN A 189 9.76 13.70 -5.70
CA GLN A 189 9.79 13.45 -7.14
C GLN A 189 10.75 14.40 -7.87
N VAL A 190 10.89 15.64 -7.41
CA VAL A 190 11.92 16.55 -7.88
C VAL A 190 13.32 15.96 -7.68
N PHE A 191 13.56 15.36 -6.51
CA PHE A 191 14.83 14.66 -6.25
C PHE A 191 15.06 13.51 -7.23
N TYR A 192 14.08 12.64 -7.45
CA TYR A 192 14.19 11.57 -8.45
C TYR A 192 14.50 12.09 -9.84
N THR A 193 13.88 13.20 -10.23
CA THR A 193 14.17 13.83 -11.52
C THR A 193 15.63 14.27 -11.62
N HIS A 194 16.18 14.86 -10.59
CA HIS A 194 17.60 15.22 -10.57
C HIS A 194 18.52 13.99 -10.67
N VAL A 195 18.18 12.89 -9.99
CA VAL A 195 18.92 11.62 -10.10
C VAL A 195 18.83 11.06 -11.51
N ILE A 196 17.64 11.00 -12.09
CA ILE A 196 17.42 10.52 -13.48
C ILE A 196 18.23 11.38 -14.45
N ARG A 197 18.13 12.69 -14.34
CA ARG A 197 18.80 13.63 -15.23
C ARG A 197 20.32 13.52 -15.15
N LYS A 198 20.86 13.23 -13.96
CA LYS A 198 22.31 13.04 -13.76
C LYS A 198 22.79 11.70 -14.31
N ALA A 199 21.99 10.62 -14.12
CA ALA A 199 22.39 9.27 -14.52
C ALA A 199 22.08 8.97 -15.99
N TYR A 200 20.87 9.32 -16.45
CA TYR A 200 20.33 9.03 -17.79
C TYR A 200 19.44 10.18 -18.28
N PRO A 201 20.01 11.27 -18.83
CA PRO A 201 19.27 12.48 -19.18
C PRO A 201 18.07 12.26 -20.09
N ASP A 202 18.16 11.29 -21.01
CA ASP A 202 17.08 11.00 -21.95
C ASP A 202 15.84 10.41 -21.28
N PHE A 203 15.97 9.76 -20.15
CA PHE A 203 14.84 9.27 -19.38
C PHE A 203 14.00 10.39 -18.78
N GLY A 204 14.61 11.56 -18.54
CA GLY A 204 13.87 12.75 -18.12
C GLY A 204 12.85 13.25 -19.15
N LYS A 205 13.00 12.86 -20.42
CA LYS A 205 12.14 13.26 -21.53
C LYS A 205 11.01 12.29 -21.85
N ILE A 206 11.00 11.10 -21.21
CA ILE A 206 9.99 10.07 -21.43
C ILE A 206 8.69 10.47 -20.72
N MET A 207 7.57 10.36 -21.42
CA MET A 207 6.25 10.60 -20.85
C MET A 207 5.90 9.54 -19.82
N THR A 208 5.47 9.97 -18.65
CA THR A 208 4.98 9.07 -17.60
C THR A 208 3.51 8.69 -17.81
N ASP A 209 3.02 7.72 -17.06
CA ASP A 209 1.60 7.34 -16.98
C ASP A 209 0.68 8.47 -16.50
N LYS A 210 1.25 9.55 -15.97
CA LYS A 210 0.54 10.74 -15.47
C LYS A 210 0.52 11.90 -16.48
N ASP A 211 0.84 11.64 -17.74
CA ASP A 211 0.84 12.59 -18.83
C ASP A 211 1.76 13.82 -18.63
N TYR A 212 2.87 13.65 -17.87
CA TYR A 212 3.97 14.61 -17.80
C TYR A 212 5.32 13.88 -17.83
N LYS A 213 6.39 14.60 -18.16
CA LYS A 213 7.76 14.09 -18.19
C LYS A 213 8.44 14.36 -16.84
N PRO A 214 9.40 13.54 -16.38
CA PRO A 214 10.20 13.87 -15.20
C PRO A 214 10.80 15.28 -15.26
N ASP A 215 11.35 15.69 -16.40
CA ASP A 215 11.93 17.02 -16.57
C ASP A 215 10.94 18.19 -16.34
N ASP A 216 9.64 17.97 -16.50
CA ASP A 216 8.62 18.97 -16.23
C ASP A 216 8.57 19.38 -14.75
N LEU A 217 9.01 18.51 -13.84
CA LEU A 217 9.04 18.78 -12.40
C LEU A 217 10.09 19.84 -12.00
N ILE A 218 11.13 20.00 -12.79
CA ILE A 218 12.25 20.91 -12.51
C ILE A 218 12.32 22.10 -13.47
N ASN A 219 11.57 22.06 -14.56
CA ASN A 219 11.47 23.17 -15.51
C ASN A 219 10.40 24.18 -15.07
N ILE A 220 10.70 25.47 -15.24
CA ILE A 220 9.79 26.55 -14.88
C ILE A 220 8.44 26.42 -15.62
N PHE A 221 8.48 26.10 -16.92
CA PHE A 221 7.30 25.92 -17.76
C PHE A 221 6.68 24.51 -17.62
N GLY A 222 7.40 23.54 -17.05
CA GLY A 222 6.91 22.18 -16.88
C GLY A 222 5.69 22.06 -15.97
N LYS A 223 5.50 23.04 -15.07
CA LYS A 223 4.30 23.10 -14.20
C LYS A 223 2.99 23.21 -15.00
N PHE A 224 3.03 23.86 -16.17
CA PHE A 224 1.88 23.93 -17.07
C PHE A 224 1.58 22.56 -17.70
N ASN A 225 2.61 21.82 -18.10
CA ASN A 225 2.44 20.45 -18.63
C ASN A 225 1.87 19.51 -17.57
N ILE A 226 2.33 19.62 -16.32
CA ILE A 226 1.80 18.84 -15.19
C ILE A 226 0.32 19.17 -14.95
N LEU A 227 -0.02 20.45 -14.95
CA LEU A 227 -1.41 20.89 -14.77
C LEU A 227 -2.31 20.41 -15.93
N GLU A 228 -1.83 20.52 -17.16
CA GLU A 228 -2.53 20.02 -18.34
C GLU A 228 -2.75 18.51 -18.28
N GLY A 229 -1.70 17.72 -17.92
CA GLY A 229 -1.82 16.28 -17.72
C GLY A 229 -2.86 15.92 -16.66
N TYR A 230 -2.83 16.64 -15.53
CA TYR A 230 -3.81 16.44 -14.47
C TYR A 230 -5.24 16.76 -14.89
N LEU A 231 -5.44 17.84 -15.64
CA LEU A 231 -6.76 18.21 -16.18
C LEU A 231 -7.24 17.20 -17.22
N LYS A 232 -6.35 16.74 -18.11
CA LYS A 232 -6.68 15.68 -19.07
C LYS A 232 -7.15 14.40 -18.37
N GLN A 233 -6.46 13.97 -17.32
CA GLN A 233 -6.87 12.78 -16.55
C GLN A 233 -8.18 12.96 -15.80
N LYS A 234 -8.50 14.16 -15.32
CA LYS A 234 -9.76 14.45 -14.63
C LYS A 234 -10.95 14.62 -15.56
N VAL A 235 -10.75 15.34 -16.69
CA VAL A 235 -11.83 15.71 -17.62
C VAL A 235 -12.06 14.61 -18.64
N PHE A 236 -10.99 14.12 -19.23
CA PHE A 236 -11.04 12.97 -20.11
C PHE A 236 -10.73 11.73 -19.26
N LYS A 237 -11.75 11.18 -18.61
CA LYS A 237 -11.63 9.81 -18.10
C LYS A 237 -11.15 8.98 -19.29
N LYS A 238 -9.84 8.68 -19.37
CA LYS A 238 -9.37 7.67 -20.31
C LYS A 238 -10.26 6.47 -20.05
N GLU A 239 -11.02 6.05 -21.06
CA GLU A 239 -11.55 4.69 -21.08
C GLU A 239 -10.39 3.82 -20.67
N ILE A 240 -10.55 3.14 -19.54
CA ILE A 240 -9.50 2.29 -18.97
C ILE A 240 -9.17 1.33 -20.09
N CYS A 241 -8.06 1.59 -20.79
CA CYS A 241 -7.56 0.69 -21.81
C CYS A 241 -7.56 -0.68 -21.14
N HIS A 242 -8.24 -1.63 -21.74
CA HIS A 242 -8.49 -2.95 -21.16
C HIS A 242 -7.13 -3.58 -20.93
N ASP A 243 -6.53 -3.29 -19.77
CA ASP A 243 -5.24 -3.83 -19.40
C ASP A 243 -5.43 -5.32 -19.09
N PRO A 244 -4.99 -6.21 -20.01
CA PRO A 244 -5.16 -7.65 -19.83
C PRO A 244 -4.43 -8.18 -18.60
N PHE A 245 -3.56 -7.37 -17.99
CA PHE A 245 -2.79 -7.70 -16.81
C PHE A 245 -3.33 -7.04 -15.52
N SER A 246 -4.48 -6.38 -15.59
CA SER A 246 -5.08 -5.73 -14.44
C SER A 246 -5.52 -6.76 -13.37
N VAL A 247 -5.49 -6.34 -12.11
CA VAL A 247 -6.01 -7.13 -10.98
C VAL A 247 -7.49 -7.50 -11.19
N ASN A 248 -8.26 -6.62 -11.86
CA ASN A 248 -9.65 -6.90 -12.19
C ASN A 248 -9.79 -8.07 -13.15
N ASN A 249 -8.95 -8.17 -14.17
CA ASN A 249 -8.98 -9.30 -15.11
C ASN A 249 -8.55 -10.60 -14.44
N ALA A 250 -7.57 -10.54 -13.53
CA ALA A 250 -7.18 -11.68 -12.70
C ALA A 250 -8.36 -12.17 -11.83
N TRP A 251 -9.09 -11.25 -11.23
CA TRP A 251 -10.28 -11.56 -10.45
C TRP A 251 -11.34 -12.23 -11.32
N GLU A 252 -11.71 -11.64 -12.44
CA GLU A 252 -12.72 -12.20 -13.34
C GLU A 252 -12.36 -13.61 -13.85
N ALA A 253 -11.07 -13.85 -14.10
CA ALA A 253 -10.60 -15.17 -14.55
C ALA A 253 -10.64 -16.24 -13.44
N ASN A 254 -10.60 -15.87 -12.18
CA ASN A 254 -10.44 -16.80 -11.05
C ASN A 254 -11.56 -16.69 -9.99
N LYS A 255 -12.52 -15.78 -10.14
CA LYS A 255 -13.56 -15.49 -9.14
C LYS A 255 -14.38 -16.72 -8.75
N GLU A 256 -14.69 -17.59 -9.69
CA GLU A 256 -15.45 -18.81 -9.41
C GLU A 256 -14.74 -19.74 -8.43
N TYR A 257 -13.40 -19.77 -8.47
CA TYR A 257 -12.64 -20.54 -7.50
C TYR A 257 -12.68 -19.88 -6.11
N TRP A 258 -12.36 -18.61 -6.03
CA TRP A 258 -12.29 -17.90 -4.75
C TRP A 258 -13.66 -17.80 -4.06
N LEU A 259 -14.74 -17.63 -4.83
CA LEU A 259 -16.10 -17.57 -4.29
C LEU A 259 -16.65 -18.93 -3.80
N LYS A 260 -15.99 -20.04 -4.14
CA LYS A 260 -16.31 -21.36 -3.57
C LYS A 260 -15.75 -21.56 -2.16
N ILE A 261 -14.79 -20.74 -1.74
CA ILE A 261 -14.26 -20.79 -0.38
C ILE A 261 -15.35 -20.26 0.53
N PRO A 262 -15.85 -21.08 1.48
CA PRO A 262 -16.86 -20.63 2.41
C PRO A 262 -16.28 -19.51 3.27
N ALA A 263 -16.99 -18.39 3.40
CA ALA A 263 -16.59 -17.38 4.36
C ALA A 263 -16.65 -18.01 5.77
N SER A 264 -15.56 -17.91 6.50
CA SER A 264 -15.51 -18.41 7.87
C SER A 264 -16.54 -17.69 8.73
N LYS A 265 -17.55 -18.40 9.20
CA LYS A 265 -18.59 -17.85 10.10
C LYS A 265 -18.03 -17.46 11.46
N GLU A 266 -16.89 -18.04 11.83
CA GLU A 266 -16.16 -17.68 13.05
C GLU A 266 -15.51 -16.30 12.94
N LEU A 267 -15.11 -15.89 11.73
CA LEU A 267 -14.48 -14.62 11.48
C LEU A 267 -15.45 -13.55 11.00
N PHE A 268 -16.43 -13.92 10.18
CA PHE A 268 -17.26 -12.96 9.44
C PHE A 268 -18.75 -13.23 9.55
N ASN A 269 -19.51 -12.15 9.72
CA ASN A 269 -20.97 -12.15 9.63
C ASN A 269 -21.37 -11.43 8.33
N LEU A 270 -21.39 -12.18 7.26
CA LEU A 270 -21.71 -11.65 5.95
C LEU A 270 -23.22 -11.73 5.66
N GLY A 271 -24.12 -11.40 6.44
CA GLY A 271 -25.59 -11.43 6.16
C GLY A 271 -26.01 -11.70 4.70
N ASN A 272 -27.25 -11.77 4.37
CA ASN A 272 -27.73 -12.05 2.99
C ASN A 272 -27.37 -10.99 1.92
N ASN A 273 -26.64 -9.93 2.27
CA ASN A 273 -26.31 -8.79 1.41
C ASN A 273 -24.88 -8.83 0.84
N ASN A 274 -24.37 -10.00 0.49
CA ASN A 274 -23.01 -10.18 -0.09
C ASN A 274 -22.69 -9.34 -1.36
N LEU A 275 -23.65 -8.63 -1.90
CA LEU A 275 -23.55 -7.95 -3.21
C LEU A 275 -23.01 -6.50 -3.15
N CYS A 276 -22.84 -5.91 -1.96
CA CYS A 276 -22.40 -4.51 -1.81
C CYS A 276 -21.06 -4.34 -1.10
N ILE A 277 -20.30 -5.42 -0.89
CA ILE A 277 -18.99 -5.33 -0.22
C ILE A 277 -17.94 -4.84 -1.22
N ASP A 278 -17.13 -3.89 -0.79
CA ASP A 278 -15.97 -3.43 -1.56
C ASP A 278 -15.06 -4.61 -1.93
N LYS A 279 -14.50 -4.61 -3.15
CA LYS A 279 -13.67 -5.72 -3.65
C LYS A 279 -12.44 -5.96 -2.77
N GLU A 280 -11.84 -4.94 -2.20
CA GLU A 280 -10.66 -5.11 -1.34
C GLU A 280 -11.03 -5.79 -0.02
N ILE A 281 -12.18 -5.43 0.56
CA ILE A 281 -12.73 -6.09 1.74
C ILE A 281 -13.03 -7.55 1.42
N LEU A 282 -13.70 -7.82 0.29
CA LEU A 282 -13.98 -9.18 -0.16
C LEU A 282 -12.71 -10.02 -0.32
N PHE A 283 -11.67 -9.47 -0.93
CA PHE A 283 -10.39 -10.19 -1.08
C PHE A 283 -9.73 -10.51 0.26
N ARG A 284 -9.86 -9.63 1.24
CA ARG A 284 -9.39 -9.88 2.61
C ARG A 284 -10.19 -10.99 3.28
N ILE A 285 -11.52 -10.93 3.20
CA ILE A 285 -12.43 -11.94 3.74
C ILE A 285 -12.07 -13.31 3.17
N LEU A 286 -11.99 -13.43 1.86
CA LEU A 286 -11.70 -14.71 1.20
C LEU A 286 -10.29 -15.23 1.54
N SER A 287 -9.30 -14.33 1.63
CA SER A 287 -7.93 -14.73 1.98
C SER A 287 -7.84 -15.23 3.43
N LEU A 288 -8.49 -14.54 4.38
CA LEU A 288 -8.52 -14.97 5.78
C LEU A 288 -9.34 -16.24 5.97
N SER A 289 -10.49 -16.38 5.28
CA SER A 289 -11.28 -17.60 5.29
C SER A 289 -10.50 -18.79 4.74
N TYR A 290 -9.70 -18.58 3.69
CA TYR A 290 -8.82 -19.63 3.16
C TYR A 290 -7.79 -20.10 4.19
N ILE A 291 -7.21 -19.20 4.97
CA ILE A 291 -6.29 -19.55 6.06
C ILE A 291 -7.04 -20.31 7.16
N ALA A 292 -8.18 -19.79 7.61
CA ALA A 292 -8.97 -20.43 8.67
C ALA A 292 -9.45 -21.85 8.30
N ASP A 293 -9.68 -22.12 7.01
CA ASP A 293 -10.05 -23.46 6.52
C ASP A 293 -8.85 -24.43 6.45
N LYS A 294 -7.61 -23.91 6.43
CA LYS A 294 -6.39 -24.70 6.28
C LYS A 294 -5.72 -25.05 7.60
N PHE A 295 -5.92 -24.26 8.65
CA PHE A 295 -5.28 -24.38 9.95
C PHE A 295 -6.28 -24.41 11.10
#